data_399995031f8e6c70820620cc83a5c569
#
_entry.id   399995031f8e6c70820620cc83a5c569
#
_cell.length_a   1.000
_cell.length_b   1.000
_cell.length_c   1.000
_cell.angle_alpha   90.00
_cell.angle_beta   90.00
_cell.angle_gamma   90.00
#
_symmetry.space_group_name_H-M   'P 1'
#
loop_
_entity.id
_entity.type
_entity.pdbx_description
1 polymer ?
#
loop_
_entity_poly.entity_id
_entity_poly.type
_entity_poly.pdbx_seq_one_letter_code
_entity_poly.pdbx_strand_id
1 'polypeptide(L)'
;MATCDAITVDIPYVRRDDQGKIPNHAQMFSHDAEFLDLQPAEVRNARATDREFSIPKNGFQYARLTGPPEIDYLDDDQVRNTYFPELEKLVKEHTTLTSLASPGRLGASVVKAFHHVVRNVTYEDGMAYTRKHRCPARRPHVDVTSKFAPILMSWDCPEMHADVHDNGKHWQMVNAWRPLKTVRKNPVTVADTASMAWEDYLTVPQPEVGPGVEGYWLQRPQDAERRHEWWYMADQTPEEVLLFLQHDSGGAQVVGHTSFTQPGPAPKEPRESIEVRLFVVY
;
A
#
# COMPACT_ATOMS: atom_id res chain seq x y z
N MET A 1 -17.32 -2.64 21.91
CA MET A 1 -16.06 -3.11 22.53
C MET A 1 -15.14 -1.91 22.54
N ALA A 2 -14.42 -1.63 23.64
CA ALA A 2 -13.43 -0.56 23.64
C ALA A 2 -12.36 -0.89 22.59
N THR A 3 -12.11 0.02 21.66
CA THR A 3 -11.04 -0.12 20.67
C THR A 3 -9.71 0.01 21.41
N CYS A 4 -8.87 -1.03 21.34
CA CYS A 4 -7.52 -0.96 21.88
C CYS A 4 -6.72 0.10 21.11
N ASP A 5 -5.98 0.96 21.81
CA ASP A 5 -5.22 2.06 21.20
C ASP A 5 -4.07 1.53 20.34
N ALA A 6 -3.48 0.42 20.72
CA ALA A 6 -2.42 -0.27 19.99
C ALA A 6 -2.41 -1.77 20.29
N ILE A 7 -1.81 -2.53 19.40
CA ILE A 7 -1.56 -3.97 19.56
C ILE A 7 -0.10 -4.28 19.21
N THR A 8 0.49 -5.23 19.92
CA THR A 8 1.83 -5.70 19.58
C THR A 8 1.73 -6.93 18.69
N VAL A 9 2.43 -6.90 17.56
CA VAL A 9 2.49 -8.00 16.59
C VAL A 9 3.90 -8.14 16.04
N ASP A 10 4.24 -9.31 15.52
CA ASP A 10 5.50 -9.50 14.82
C ASP A 10 5.38 -9.01 13.38
N ILE A 11 6.22 -8.04 13.01
CA ILE A 11 6.38 -7.57 11.63
C ILE A 11 7.54 -8.34 10.99
N PRO A 12 7.30 -9.08 9.90
CA PRO A 12 8.32 -9.90 9.25
C PRO A 12 9.15 -9.04 8.26
N TYR A 13 10.09 -8.28 8.80
CA TYR A 13 11.06 -7.56 7.99
C TYR A 13 11.95 -8.50 7.19
N VAL A 14 12.52 -7.98 6.13
CA VAL A 14 13.53 -8.69 5.35
C VAL A 14 14.91 -8.41 5.95
N ARG A 15 15.74 -9.43 6.04
CA ARG A 15 17.14 -9.28 6.39
C ARG A 15 18.06 -9.69 5.24
N ARG A 16 19.25 -9.18 5.24
CA ARG A 16 20.33 -9.72 4.40
C ARG A 16 20.83 -11.04 5.00
N ASP A 17 21.33 -11.92 4.14
CA ASP A 17 22.05 -13.10 4.61
C ASP A 17 23.41 -12.72 5.27
N ASP A 18 24.12 -13.70 5.81
CA ASP A 18 25.41 -13.50 6.47
C ASP A 18 26.52 -12.97 5.53
N GLN A 19 26.28 -13.00 4.23
CA GLN A 19 27.15 -12.44 3.19
C GLN A 19 26.69 -11.04 2.72
N GLY A 20 25.64 -10.50 3.33
CA GLY A 20 25.05 -9.20 2.97
C GLY A 20 24.18 -9.23 1.72
N LYS A 21 23.86 -10.40 1.19
CA LYS A 21 23.01 -10.55 0.00
C LYS A 21 21.54 -10.38 0.38
N ILE A 22 20.79 -9.68 -0.46
CA ILE A 22 19.34 -9.56 -0.38
C ILE A 22 18.70 -10.82 -1.00
N PRO A 23 17.69 -11.45 -0.37
CA PRO A 23 16.97 -12.56 -0.95
C PRO A 23 16.33 -12.14 -2.29
N ASN A 24 16.26 -13.08 -3.24
CA ASN A 24 15.51 -12.84 -4.46
C ASN A 24 13.99 -12.90 -4.20
N HIS A 25 13.19 -12.41 -5.16
CA HIS A 25 11.75 -12.34 -5.01
C HIS A 25 11.10 -13.71 -4.74
N ALA A 26 11.57 -14.80 -5.37
CA ALA A 26 11.05 -16.15 -5.12
C ALA A 26 11.31 -16.62 -3.67
N GLN A 27 12.49 -16.33 -3.13
CA GLN A 27 12.83 -16.63 -1.73
C GLN A 27 11.97 -15.81 -0.74
N MET A 28 11.50 -14.63 -1.16
CA MET A 28 10.63 -13.78 -0.37
C MET A 28 9.23 -14.39 -0.14
N PHE A 29 8.77 -15.26 -1.03
CA PHE A 29 7.50 -15.99 -0.87
C PHE A 29 7.69 -17.36 -0.20
N SER A 30 8.92 -17.85 -0.11
CA SER A 30 9.21 -19.04 0.68
C SER A 30 9.05 -18.71 2.18
N HIS A 31 8.70 -19.72 2.97
CA HIS A 31 8.64 -19.60 4.43
C HIS A 31 10.03 -19.74 5.05
N ASP A 32 11.10 -19.52 4.27
CA ASP A 32 12.47 -19.63 4.73
C ASP A 32 12.75 -18.58 5.80
N ALA A 33 12.81 -19.05 7.04
CA ALA A 33 13.15 -18.24 8.22
C ALA A 33 14.49 -17.52 8.09
N GLU A 34 15.35 -17.99 7.19
CA GLU A 34 16.68 -17.43 6.94
C GLU A 34 16.65 -15.95 6.52
N PHE A 35 15.63 -15.54 5.76
CA PHE A 35 15.50 -14.17 5.26
C PHE A 35 14.49 -13.32 6.03
N LEU A 36 13.92 -13.86 7.11
CA LEU A 36 12.98 -13.17 7.96
C LEU A 36 13.64 -12.64 9.22
N ASP A 37 13.35 -11.38 9.51
CA ASP A 37 13.65 -10.73 10.77
C ASP A 37 12.33 -10.35 11.45
N LEU A 38 11.78 -11.27 12.22
CA LEU A 38 10.55 -11.04 12.98
C LEU A 38 10.83 -10.07 14.13
N GLN A 39 10.25 -8.89 14.06
CA GLN A 39 10.40 -7.88 15.08
C GLN A 39 9.07 -7.52 15.71
N PRO A 40 8.95 -7.56 17.04
CA PRO A 40 7.77 -7.07 17.72
C PRO A 40 7.63 -5.57 17.45
N ALA A 41 6.45 -5.17 16.98
CA ALA A 41 6.11 -3.80 16.69
C ALA A 41 4.75 -3.44 17.30
N GLU A 42 4.66 -2.22 17.82
CA GLU A 42 3.40 -1.63 18.21
C GLU A 42 2.69 -1.11 16.95
N VAL A 43 1.50 -1.65 16.68
CA VAL A 43 0.64 -1.20 15.57
C VAL A 43 -0.52 -0.43 16.16
N ARG A 44 -0.55 0.89 15.92
CA ARG A 44 -1.49 1.83 16.51
C ARG A 44 -2.80 1.88 15.74
N ASN A 45 -3.88 2.06 16.48
CA ASN A 45 -5.22 2.12 15.90
C ASN A 45 -5.61 3.57 15.55
N ALA A 46 -5.77 3.86 14.27
CA ALA A 46 -6.16 5.17 13.79
C ALA A 46 -7.56 5.63 14.27
N ARG A 47 -8.43 4.69 14.71
CA ARG A 47 -9.73 5.05 15.31
C ARG A 47 -9.60 5.53 16.74
N ALA A 48 -8.52 5.23 17.43
CA ALA A 48 -8.32 5.53 18.84
C ALA A 48 -7.50 6.82 19.06
N THR A 49 -7.33 7.63 18.03
CA THR A 49 -6.59 8.88 18.11
C THR A 49 -7.32 10.01 17.39
N ASP A 50 -7.15 11.24 17.86
CA ASP A 50 -7.57 12.46 17.18
C ASP A 50 -6.53 12.95 16.15
N ARG A 51 -5.45 12.17 15.93
CA ARG A 51 -4.42 12.53 14.95
C ARG A 51 -4.98 12.45 13.54
N GLU A 52 -4.85 13.55 12.80
CA GLU A 52 -5.16 13.59 11.38
C GLU A 52 -3.97 13.12 10.54
N PHE A 53 -4.25 12.22 9.60
CA PHE A 53 -3.28 11.72 8.65
C PHE A 53 -3.46 12.36 7.28
N SER A 54 -2.36 12.67 6.61
CA SER A 54 -2.38 13.18 5.25
C SER A 54 -1.20 12.65 4.44
N ILE A 55 -1.39 12.45 3.13
CA ILE A 55 -0.31 12.00 2.24
C ILE A 55 0.93 12.91 2.34
N PRO A 56 0.83 14.24 2.37
CA PRO A 56 2.01 15.09 2.48
C PRO A 56 2.79 14.99 3.79
N LYS A 57 2.15 14.60 4.90
CA LYS A 57 2.79 14.54 6.23
C LYS A 57 3.21 13.13 6.62
N ASN A 58 2.36 12.16 6.31
CA ASN A 58 2.48 10.79 6.80
C ASN A 58 2.67 9.77 5.68
N GLY A 59 2.52 10.20 4.42
CA GLY A 59 2.48 9.34 3.26
C GLY A 59 1.13 8.63 3.04
N PHE A 60 0.21 8.68 4.01
CA PHE A 60 -1.10 8.03 3.91
C PHE A 60 -2.21 8.87 4.55
N GLN A 61 -3.44 8.55 4.20
CA GLN A 61 -4.66 9.11 4.80
C GLN A 61 -5.84 8.16 4.64
N TYR A 62 -6.85 8.33 5.48
CA TYR A 62 -8.13 7.65 5.33
C TYR A 62 -9.13 8.58 4.66
N ALA A 63 -9.87 8.04 3.70
CA ALA A 63 -10.92 8.72 2.96
C ALA A 63 -12.24 7.96 3.12
N ARG A 64 -13.36 8.59 2.80
CA ARG A 64 -14.68 7.95 2.83
C ARG A 64 -15.29 7.92 1.44
N LEU A 65 -15.58 6.72 0.95
CA LEU A 65 -16.34 6.48 -0.27
C LEU A 65 -17.80 6.19 0.10
N THR A 66 -18.67 7.19 -0.09
CA THR A 66 -20.09 7.05 0.23
C THR A 66 -20.80 6.24 -0.85
N GLY A 67 -21.46 5.15 -0.44
CA GLY A 67 -22.18 4.28 -1.36
C GLY A 67 -21.29 3.61 -2.42
N PRO A 68 -20.28 2.79 -1.96
CA PRO A 68 -19.45 2.08 -2.92
C PRO A 68 -20.32 1.23 -3.86
N PRO A 69 -19.96 1.12 -5.16
CA PRO A 69 -20.81 0.42 -6.13
C PRO A 69 -20.97 -1.06 -5.78
N GLU A 70 -22.20 -1.57 -5.96
CA GLU A 70 -22.52 -2.99 -5.84
C GLU A 70 -22.20 -3.69 -7.17
N ILE A 71 -21.00 -4.20 -7.31
CA ILE A 71 -20.47 -4.87 -8.51
C ILE A 71 -19.80 -6.18 -8.14
N ASP A 72 -19.55 -7.02 -9.12
CA ASP A 72 -18.63 -8.16 -8.96
C ASP A 72 -17.19 -7.65 -9.06
N TYR A 73 -16.49 -7.56 -7.93
CA TYR A 73 -15.08 -7.13 -7.87
C TYR A 73 -14.08 -8.13 -8.47
N LEU A 74 -14.53 -9.32 -8.90
CA LEU A 74 -13.73 -10.28 -9.67
C LEU A 74 -13.92 -10.12 -11.19
N ASP A 75 -14.86 -9.27 -11.61
CA ASP A 75 -15.10 -8.89 -12.98
C ASP A 75 -14.28 -7.62 -13.31
N ASP A 76 -13.24 -7.78 -14.15
CA ASP A 76 -12.31 -6.69 -14.51
C ASP A 76 -13.04 -5.52 -15.20
N ASP A 77 -14.02 -5.81 -16.06
CA ASP A 77 -14.77 -4.79 -16.78
C ASP A 77 -15.66 -3.97 -15.86
N GLN A 78 -16.34 -4.59 -14.90
CA GLN A 78 -17.13 -3.88 -13.90
C GLN A 78 -16.23 -3.00 -12.99
N VAL A 79 -15.10 -3.52 -12.56
CA VAL A 79 -14.14 -2.74 -11.75
C VAL A 79 -13.64 -1.54 -12.55
N ARG A 80 -13.20 -1.73 -13.79
CA ARG A 80 -12.65 -0.63 -14.63
C ARG A 80 -13.70 0.40 -15.02
N ASN A 81 -14.90 -0.04 -15.35
CA ASN A 81 -15.92 0.86 -15.89
C ASN A 81 -16.76 1.54 -14.80
N THR A 82 -16.84 0.96 -13.58
CA THR A 82 -17.68 1.49 -12.51
C THR A 82 -16.87 1.95 -11.30
N TYR A 83 -15.93 1.13 -10.81
CA TYR A 83 -15.23 1.44 -9.57
C TYR A 83 -14.04 2.38 -9.76
N PHE A 84 -13.26 2.25 -10.85
CA PHE A 84 -12.13 3.14 -11.13
C PHE A 84 -12.56 4.62 -11.19
N PRO A 85 -13.60 5.01 -11.92
CA PRO A 85 -14.07 6.40 -11.96
C PRO A 85 -14.41 6.97 -10.58
N GLU A 86 -15.00 6.18 -9.68
CA GLU A 86 -15.33 6.60 -8.33
C GLU A 86 -14.07 6.86 -7.49
N LEU A 87 -13.04 6.02 -7.64
CA LEU A 87 -11.77 6.22 -6.96
C LEU A 87 -10.97 7.40 -7.54
N GLU A 88 -10.97 7.57 -8.86
CA GLU A 88 -10.33 8.72 -9.51
C GLU A 88 -10.91 10.03 -8.99
N LYS A 89 -12.24 10.10 -8.87
CA LYS A 89 -12.94 11.24 -8.28
C LYS A 89 -12.56 11.44 -6.80
N LEU A 90 -12.63 10.38 -5.98
CA LEU A 90 -12.28 10.43 -4.56
C LEU A 90 -10.85 10.96 -4.36
N VAL A 91 -9.86 10.40 -5.07
CA VAL A 91 -8.47 10.81 -4.95
C VAL A 91 -8.28 12.26 -5.42
N LYS A 92 -8.95 12.67 -6.50
CA LYS A 92 -8.90 14.05 -6.99
C LYS A 92 -9.45 15.06 -5.98
N GLU A 93 -10.56 14.75 -5.33
CA GLU A 93 -11.15 15.56 -4.26
C GLU A 93 -10.19 15.70 -3.07
N HIS A 94 -9.59 14.62 -2.62
CA HIS A 94 -8.64 14.63 -1.50
C HIS A 94 -7.35 15.38 -1.81
N THR A 95 -6.82 15.31 -3.02
CA THR A 95 -5.64 16.09 -3.42
C THR A 95 -5.96 17.58 -3.51
N THR A 96 -7.16 17.95 -3.94
CA THR A 96 -7.63 19.34 -3.98
C THR A 96 -7.79 19.91 -2.57
N LEU A 97 -8.40 19.17 -1.65
CA LEU A 97 -8.55 19.60 -0.25
C LEU A 97 -7.21 19.80 0.45
N THR A 98 -6.25 18.89 0.20
CA THR A 98 -4.88 19.01 0.73
C THR A 98 -4.18 20.25 0.17
N SER A 99 -4.41 20.59 -1.10
CA SER A 99 -3.90 21.79 -1.74
C SER A 99 -4.44 23.07 -1.09
N LEU A 100 -5.74 23.12 -0.79
CA LEU A 100 -6.35 24.27 -0.11
C LEU A 100 -5.78 24.47 1.29
N ALA A 101 -5.44 23.38 2.00
CA ALA A 101 -4.82 23.43 3.32
C ALA A 101 -3.33 23.83 3.30
N SER A 102 -2.69 23.82 2.12
CA SER A 102 -1.26 24.10 1.95
C SER A 102 -1.08 25.14 0.84
N PRO A 103 -0.98 26.42 1.16
CA PRO A 103 -0.83 27.47 0.16
C PRO A 103 0.32 27.20 -0.81
N GLY A 104 0.06 27.33 -2.11
CA GLY A 104 1.04 27.10 -3.19
C GLY A 104 1.09 25.69 -3.76
N ARG A 105 0.32 24.74 -3.23
CA ARG A 105 0.10 23.43 -3.88
C ARG A 105 -1.14 23.47 -4.77
N LEU A 106 -1.00 22.99 -5.99
CA LEU A 106 -2.12 22.80 -6.91
C LEU A 106 -2.76 21.43 -6.62
N GLY A 107 -4.09 21.33 -6.75
CA GLY A 107 -4.79 20.05 -6.77
C GLY A 107 -4.39 19.24 -8.00
N ALA A 108 -4.63 17.94 -7.98
CA ALA A 108 -4.33 17.07 -9.11
C ALA A 108 -5.07 17.51 -10.38
N SER A 109 -4.33 17.67 -11.47
CA SER A 109 -4.89 17.93 -12.80
C SER A 109 -5.53 16.67 -13.37
N VAL A 110 -4.85 15.53 -13.23
CA VAL A 110 -5.29 14.22 -13.72
C VAL A 110 -5.09 13.16 -12.64
N VAL A 111 -6.09 12.29 -12.48
CA VAL A 111 -5.99 11.06 -11.70
C VAL A 111 -6.41 9.91 -12.59
N LYS A 112 -5.62 8.84 -12.66
CA LYS A 112 -5.88 7.69 -13.51
C LYS A 112 -5.64 6.37 -12.77
N ALA A 113 -6.71 5.60 -12.56
CA ALA A 113 -6.62 4.23 -12.09
C ALA A 113 -6.20 3.30 -13.26
N PHE A 114 -5.25 2.40 -13.03
CA PHE A 114 -4.70 1.56 -14.09
C PHE A 114 -4.64 0.08 -13.76
N HIS A 115 -4.51 -0.28 -12.50
CA HIS A 115 -4.37 -1.67 -12.07
C HIS A 115 -5.12 -1.92 -10.76
N HIS A 116 -5.62 -3.15 -10.58
CA HIS A 116 -6.20 -3.56 -9.29
C HIS A 116 -5.82 -4.98 -8.90
N VAL A 117 -5.91 -5.25 -7.59
CA VAL A 117 -5.69 -6.57 -6.99
C VAL A 117 -6.81 -6.84 -5.99
N VAL A 118 -7.49 -7.97 -6.16
CA VAL A 118 -8.45 -8.49 -5.17
C VAL A 118 -7.77 -9.54 -4.31
N ARG A 119 -8.01 -9.47 -3.00
CA ARG A 119 -7.54 -10.47 -2.02
C ARG A 119 -8.75 -11.05 -1.30
N ASN A 120 -8.94 -12.35 -1.43
CA ASN A 120 -10.19 -13.03 -1.03
C ASN A 120 -9.98 -14.47 -0.56
N VAL A 121 -8.74 -14.89 -0.28
CA VAL A 121 -8.41 -16.21 0.25
C VAL A 121 -7.56 -16.11 1.51
N THR A 122 -7.60 -17.19 2.32
CA THR A 122 -6.75 -17.28 3.52
C THR A 122 -5.31 -17.57 3.13
N TYR A 123 -4.40 -17.54 4.11
CA TYR A 123 -3.01 -17.94 3.88
C TYR A 123 -2.88 -19.45 3.67
N GLU A 124 -3.69 -20.21 4.38
CA GLU A 124 -3.72 -21.66 4.31
C GLU A 124 -4.16 -22.14 2.93
N ASP A 125 -5.09 -21.40 2.30
CA ASP A 125 -5.63 -21.68 0.97
C ASP A 125 -4.82 -21.01 -0.15
N GLY A 126 -3.98 -20.02 0.19
CA GLY A 126 -3.40 -19.04 -0.72
C GLY A 126 -2.14 -19.47 -1.46
N MET A 127 -1.72 -20.74 -1.37
CA MET A 127 -0.61 -21.25 -2.20
C MET A 127 -0.95 -21.33 -3.69
N ALA A 128 -2.23 -21.21 -4.06
CA ALA A 128 -2.65 -21.07 -5.45
C ALA A 128 -2.69 -19.59 -5.87
N TYR A 129 -1.55 -19.06 -6.28
CA TYR A 129 -1.42 -17.71 -6.85
C TYR A 129 -2.15 -17.66 -8.19
N THR A 130 -3.39 -17.24 -8.19
CA THR A 130 -4.11 -16.92 -9.42
C THR A 130 -4.37 -15.42 -9.48
N ARG A 131 -4.64 -14.87 -10.67
CA ARG A 131 -5.02 -13.45 -10.81
C ARG A 131 -6.27 -13.08 -10.00
N LYS A 132 -7.16 -14.06 -9.74
CA LYS A 132 -8.46 -13.86 -9.09
C LYS A 132 -8.47 -14.22 -7.60
N HIS A 133 -7.50 -14.99 -7.12
CA HIS A 133 -7.48 -15.48 -5.74
C HIS A 133 -6.10 -15.23 -5.13
N ARG A 134 -6.02 -14.25 -4.26
CA ARG A 134 -4.77 -13.86 -3.57
C ARG A 134 -4.99 -13.75 -2.06
N CYS A 135 -4.04 -14.26 -1.30
CA CYS A 135 -3.97 -14.02 0.12
C CYS A 135 -3.43 -12.61 0.44
N PRO A 136 -3.64 -12.09 1.65
CA PRO A 136 -3.02 -10.84 2.10
C PRO A 136 -1.48 -10.89 2.02
N ALA A 137 -0.82 -9.78 1.67
CA ALA A 137 0.64 -9.68 1.70
C ALA A 137 1.14 -9.51 3.13
N ARG A 138 2.00 -10.41 3.60
CA ARG A 138 2.47 -10.42 5.01
C ARG A 138 3.81 -9.71 5.21
N ARG A 139 4.55 -9.38 4.16
CA ARG A 139 5.86 -8.76 4.29
C ARG A 139 5.78 -7.28 4.00
N PRO A 140 6.42 -6.45 4.82
CA PRO A 140 6.44 -5.00 4.59
C PRO A 140 7.15 -4.69 3.27
N HIS A 141 6.46 -3.99 2.38
CA HIS A 141 6.94 -3.67 1.03
C HIS A 141 6.36 -2.36 0.51
N VAL A 142 6.94 -1.88 -0.55
CA VAL A 142 6.38 -0.88 -1.47
C VAL A 142 6.37 -1.52 -2.85
N ASP A 143 5.27 -1.38 -3.57
CA ASP A 143 5.01 -2.10 -4.82
C ASP A 143 6.02 -1.80 -5.93
N VAL A 144 6.58 -0.59 -5.94
CA VAL A 144 7.47 -0.09 -6.99
C VAL A 144 8.67 0.64 -6.39
N THR A 145 9.80 0.60 -7.11
CA THR A 145 10.91 1.52 -6.81
C THR A 145 10.74 2.83 -7.55
N SER A 146 11.47 3.87 -7.11
CA SER A 146 11.49 5.16 -7.81
C SER A 146 11.99 5.03 -9.26
N LYS A 147 12.82 4.02 -9.53
CA LYS A 147 13.31 3.72 -10.88
C LYS A 147 12.26 3.00 -11.72
N PHE A 148 11.49 2.08 -11.13
CA PHE A 148 10.50 1.29 -11.86
C PHE A 148 9.18 2.04 -12.09
N ALA A 149 8.77 2.94 -11.19
CA ALA A 149 7.50 3.66 -11.30
C ALA A 149 7.28 4.40 -12.64
N PRO A 150 8.27 5.15 -13.21
CA PRO A 150 8.11 5.75 -14.54
C PRO A 150 8.02 4.72 -15.66
N ILE A 151 8.74 3.59 -15.56
CA ILE A 151 8.65 2.49 -16.53
C ILE A 151 7.23 1.91 -16.52
N LEU A 152 6.68 1.66 -15.33
CA LEU A 152 5.31 1.18 -15.17
C LEU A 152 4.29 2.15 -15.78
N MET A 153 4.47 3.46 -15.57
CA MET A 153 3.60 4.46 -16.20
C MET A 153 3.68 4.42 -17.73
N SER A 154 4.89 4.21 -18.29
CA SER A 154 5.06 4.12 -19.75
C SER A 154 4.35 2.89 -20.35
N TRP A 155 4.18 1.82 -19.58
CA TRP A 155 3.47 0.62 -20.02
C TRP A 155 1.95 0.75 -19.94
N ASP A 156 1.45 1.25 -18.80
CA ASP A 156 0.01 1.25 -18.51
C ASP A 156 -0.69 2.55 -18.95
N CYS A 157 0.04 3.67 -19.01
CA CYS A 157 -0.49 4.99 -19.35
C CYS A 157 0.51 5.80 -20.22
N PRO A 158 0.85 5.35 -21.44
CA PRO A 158 1.92 5.94 -22.26
C PRO A 158 1.70 7.41 -22.59
N GLU A 159 0.45 7.83 -22.82
CA GLU A 159 0.13 9.25 -23.10
C GLU A 159 0.38 10.14 -21.87
N MET A 160 0.02 9.64 -20.68
CA MET A 160 0.31 10.36 -19.42
C MET A 160 1.80 10.40 -19.15
N HIS A 161 2.54 9.31 -19.41
CA HIS A 161 4.00 9.28 -19.28
C HIS A 161 4.66 10.33 -20.18
N ALA A 162 4.24 10.43 -21.44
CA ALA A 162 4.74 11.43 -22.37
C ALA A 162 4.44 12.86 -21.87
N ASP A 163 3.20 13.15 -21.44
CA ASP A 163 2.81 14.47 -20.92
C ASP A 163 3.62 14.87 -19.68
N VAL A 164 3.83 13.94 -18.76
CA VAL A 164 4.64 14.19 -17.55
C VAL A 164 6.10 14.46 -17.90
N HIS A 165 6.67 13.64 -18.78
CA HIS A 165 8.08 13.77 -19.19
C HIS A 165 8.33 15.08 -19.98
N ASP A 166 7.51 15.35 -20.98
CA ASP A 166 7.71 16.49 -21.88
C ASP A 166 7.46 17.85 -21.20
N ASN A 167 6.57 17.88 -20.20
CA ASN A 167 6.19 19.11 -19.50
C ASN A 167 6.79 19.21 -18.08
N GLY A 168 7.59 18.24 -17.64
CA GLY A 168 8.24 18.26 -16.32
C GLY A 168 7.25 18.33 -15.16
N LYS A 169 6.07 17.69 -15.29
CA LYS A 169 5.02 17.74 -14.29
C LYS A 169 5.37 16.89 -13.06
N HIS A 170 5.00 17.40 -11.90
CA HIS A 170 5.03 16.59 -10.67
C HIS A 170 3.94 15.53 -10.71
N TRP A 171 4.28 14.30 -10.31
CA TRP A 171 3.34 13.20 -10.26
C TRP A 171 3.64 12.22 -9.12
N GLN A 172 2.62 11.48 -8.76
CA GLN A 172 2.66 10.48 -7.70
C GLN A 172 2.01 9.17 -8.17
N MET A 173 2.37 8.06 -7.55
CA MET A 173 1.60 6.83 -7.57
C MET A 173 1.00 6.61 -6.18
N VAL A 174 -0.32 6.47 -6.13
CA VAL A 174 -1.08 6.29 -4.90
C VAL A 174 -1.85 4.97 -5.00
N ASN A 175 -1.80 4.16 -3.95
CA ASN A 175 -2.68 3.01 -3.80
C ASN A 175 -3.92 3.41 -2.99
N ALA A 176 -5.09 2.95 -3.46
CA ALA A 176 -6.36 3.04 -2.76
C ALA A 176 -6.76 1.63 -2.32
N TRP A 177 -6.60 1.33 -1.04
CA TRP A 177 -6.98 0.06 -0.47
C TRP A 177 -8.33 0.15 0.24
N ARG A 178 -9.26 -0.75 -0.08
CA ARG A 178 -10.60 -0.79 0.48
C ARG A 178 -11.01 -2.22 0.84
N PRO A 179 -11.55 -2.49 2.04
CA PRO A 179 -12.17 -3.78 2.32
C PRO A 179 -13.53 -3.89 1.61
N LEU A 180 -13.87 -5.09 1.18
CA LEU A 180 -15.19 -5.40 0.59
C LEU A 180 -16.21 -5.85 1.65
N LYS A 181 -15.71 -6.23 2.83
CA LYS A 181 -16.46 -6.52 4.07
C LYS A 181 -15.71 -5.91 5.23
N THR A 182 -16.39 -5.61 6.34
CA THR A 182 -15.72 -5.14 7.56
C THR A 182 -14.55 -6.04 7.93
N VAL A 183 -13.38 -5.45 8.13
CA VAL A 183 -12.15 -6.18 8.44
C VAL A 183 -12.21 -6.80 9.83
N ARG A 184 -12.16 -8.11 9.89
CA ARG A 184 -12.15 -8.89 11.15
C ARG A 184 -10.92 -9.79 11.26
N LYS A 185 -10.10 -9.84 10.23
CA LYS A 185 -8.92 -10.71 10.11
C LYS A 185 -7.90 -10.06 9.17
N ASN A 186 -6.63 -10.17 9.50
CA ASN A 186 -5.52 -9.74 8.65
C ASN A 186 -5.66 -8.30 8.11
N PRO A 187 -5.85 -7.28 8.98
CA PRO A 187 -5.92 -5.89 8.53
C PRO A 187 -4.63 -5.47 7.83
N VAL A 188 -4.73 -4.41 7.02
CA VAL A 188 -3.54 -3.75 6.46
C VAL A 188 -3.02 -2.75 7.48
N THR A 189 -1.70 -2.69 7.61
CA THR A 189 -0.98 -1.65 8.34
C THR A 189 -0.01 -0.92 7.41
N VAL A 190 0.15 0.37 7.66
CA VAL A 190 1.03 1.28 6.93
C VAL A 190 2.03 1.92 7.87
N ALA A 191 3.26 2.13 7.41
CA ALA A 191 4.27 2.85 8.16
C ALA A 191 4.16 4.37 7.89
N ASP A 192 4.14 5.17 8.96
CA ASP A 192 4.23 6.63 8.84
C ASP A 192 5.60 7.01 8.25
N THR A 193 5.59 7.68 7.10
CA THR A 193 6.83 8.06 6.39
C THR A 193 7.74 8.96 7.22
N ALA A 194 7.21 9.72 8.19
CA ALA A 194 8.00 10.50 9.11
C ALA A 194 8.90 9.65 10.04
N SER A 195 8.59 8.36 10.20
CA SER A 195 9.39 7.40 10.98
C SER A 195 10.35 6.57 10.12
N MET A 196 10.28 6.72 8.81
CA MET A 196 11.06 5.93 7.84
C MET A 196 12.34 6.66 7.42
N ALA A 197 13.33 5.91 6.95
CA ALA A 197 14.52 6.44 6.30
C ALA A 197 14.81 5.62 5.02
N TRP A 198 15.48 6.22 4.03
CA TRP A 198 15.73 5.55 2.75
C TRP A 198 16.59 4.28 2.88
N GLU A 199 17.44 4.19 3.89
CA GLU A 199 18.20 2.97 4.18
C GLU A 199 17.33 1.78 4.60
N ASP A 200 16.07 2.00 5.01
CA ASP A 200 15.16 0.93 5.39
C ASP A 200 14.57 0.19 4.16
N TYR A 201 14.71 0.77 2.96
CA TYR A 201 14.17 0.22 1.74
C TYR A 201 15.23 -0.57 0.98
N LEU A 202 14.99 -1.86 0.78
CA LEU A 202 15.84 -2.74 -0.01
C LEU A 202 15.23 -2.93 -1.40
N THR A 203 15.94 -2.54 -2.44
CA THR A 203 15.52 -2.81 -3.82
C THR A 203 15.60 -4.30 -4.11
N VAL A 204 14.48 -4.90 -4.51
CA VAL A 204 14.39 -6.32 -4.88
C VAL A 204 13.91 -6.45 -6.30
N PRO A 205 14.75 -6.93 -7.22
CA PRO A 205 14.35 -7.24 -8.59
C PRO A 205 13.32 -8.39 -8.63
N GLN A 206 12.37 -8.29 -9.55
CA GLN A 206 11.30 -9.27 -9.77
C GLN A 206 11.29 -9.73 -11.24
N PRO A 207 12.37 -10.38 -11.73
CA PRO A 207 12.53 -10.72 -13.14
C PRO A 207 11.47 -11.67 -13.66
N GLU A 208 10.83 -12.47 -12.79
CA GLU A 208 9.73 -13.37 -13.12
C GLU A 208 8.41 -12.63 -13.44
N VAL A 209 8.27 -11.38 -12.99
CA VAL A 209 7.14 -10.51 -13.33
C VAL A 209 7.38 -9.82 -14.67
N GLY A 210 8.62 -9.41 -14.92
CA GLY A 210 9.02 -8.77 -16.18
C GLY A 210 10.39 -8.11 -16.10
N PRO A 211 10.98 -7.76 -17.25
CA PRO A 211 12.28 -7.12 -17.30
C PRO A 211 12.24 -5.73 -16.67
N GLY A 212 13.15 -5.47 -15.73
CA GLY A 212 13.25 -4.19 -15.02
C GLY A 212 12.23 -3.98 -13.91
N VAL A 213 11.34 -4.95 -13.67
CA VAL A 213 10.41 -4.90 -12.54
C VAL A 213 11.16 -5.02 -11.23
N GLU A 214 10.93 -4.09 -10.33
CA GLU A 214 11.51 -4.06 -9.00
C GLU A 214 10.59 -3.35 -8.00
N GLY A 215 10.62 -3.80 -6.76
CA GLY A 215 9.91 -3.21 -5.63
C GLY A 215 10.86 -2.93 -4.46
N TYR A 216 10.39 -2.21 -3.46
CA TYR A 216 11.10 -2.11 -2.20
C TYR A 216 10.53 -3.09 -1.19
N TRP A 217 11.45 -3.73 -0.45
CA TRP A 217 11.12 -4.52 0.73
C TRP A 217 11.76 -3.84 1.94
N LEU A 218 11.07 -3.89 3.08
CA LEU A 218 11.55 -3.18 4.24
C LEU A 218 12.44 -4.06 5.11
N GLN A 219 13.59 -3.55 5.49
CA GLN A 219 14.37 -4.03 6.62
C GLN A 219 14.01 -3.22 7.87
N ARG A 220 14.27 -3.78 9.05
CA ARG A 220 14.12 -3.02 10.30
C ARG A 220 15.06 -1.80 10.29
N PRO A 221 14.73 -0.72 11.05
CA PRO A 221 15.66 0.38 11.24
C PRO A 221 17.02 -0.12 11.69
N GLN A 222 18.08 0.37 11.05
CA GLN A 222 19.46 0.02 11.43
C GLN A 222 19.90 0.80 12.67
N ASP A 223 19.34 1.99 12.90
CA ASP A 223 19.49 2.74 14.13
C ASP A 223 18.62 2.12 15.23
N ALA A 224 19.26 1.69 16.33
CA ALA A 224 18.57 1.05 17.45
C ALA A 224 17.60 1.97 18.22
N GLU A 225 17.75 3.28 18.08
CA GLU A 225 16.86 4.27 18.72
C GLU A 225 15.62 4.55 17.86
N ARG A 226 15.66 4.25 16.57
CA ARG A 226 14.56 4.49 15.64
C ARG A 226 13.60 3.29 15.61
N ARG A 227 12.32 3.58 15.44
CA ARG A 227 11.26 2.59 15.25
C ARG A 227 10.34 3.07 14.13
N HIS A 228 9.86 2.14 13.27
CA HIS A 228 8.78 2.44 12.35
C HIS A 228 7.47 2.59 13.13
N GLU A 229 6.75 3.67 12.89
CA GLU A 229 5.42 3.88 13.44
C GLU A 229 4.38 3.24 12.52
N TRP A 230 3.81 2.12 12.97
CA TRP A 230 2.80 1.39 12.22
C TRP A 230 1.39 1.79 12.63
N TRP A 231 0.54 1.99 11.62
CA TRP A 231 -0.85 2.39 11.80
C TRP A 231 -1.80 1.48 11.04
N TYR A 232 -2.94 1.14 11.64
CA TYR A 232 -4.04 0.43 11.01
C TYR A 232 -5.36 1.05 11.44
N MET A 233 -6.47 0.69 10.79
CA MET A 233 -7.80 1.05 11.25
C MET A 233 -8.53 -0.20 11.70
N ALA A 234 -8.92 -0.26 12.98
CA ALA A 234 -9.69 -1.37 13.53
C ALA A 234 -11.09 -1.38 12.89
N ASP A 235 -11.58 -2.59 12.60
CA ASP A 235 -12.91 -2.79 12.03
C ASP A 235 -13.21 -1.91 10.80
N GLN A 236 -12.20 -1.69 9.95
CA GLN A 236 -12.36 -0.86 8.75
C GLN A 236 -13.50 -1.38 7.88
N THR A 237 -14.42 -0.49 7.51
CA THR A 237 -15.65 -0.81 6.77
C THR A 237 -15.50 -0.57 5.26
N PRO A 238 -16.42 -1.09 4.42
CA PRO A 238 -16.36 -0.88 2.96
C PRO A 238 -16.44 0.58 2.50
N GLU A 239 -16.93 1.49 3.32
CA GLU A 239 -16.96 2.92 3.03
C GLU A 239 -15.63 3.63 3.32
N GLU A 240 -14.70 2.95 4.00
CA GLU A 240 -13.42 3.54 4.41
C GLU A 240 -12.30 3.07 3.50
N VAL A 241 -11.66 4.03 2.84
CA VAL A 241 -10.57 3.80 1.89
C VAL A 241 -9.26 4.31 2.51
N LEU A 242 -8.24 3.46 2.54
CA LEU A 242 -6.89 3.85 2.88
C LEU A 242 -6.16 4.25 1.59
N LEU A 243 -5.74 5.52 1.51
CA LEU A 243 -4.91 6.06 0.44
C LEU A 243 -3.47 6.16 0.93
N PHE A 244 -2.51 5.64 0.17
CA PHE A 244 -1.10 5.68 0.57
C PHE A 244 -0.15 5.77 -0.62
N LEU A 245 0.93 6.52 -0.40
CA LEU A 245 1.91 6.91 -1.41
C LEU A 245 2.87 5.76 -1.73
N GLN A 246 2.99 5.43 -3.01
CA GLN A 246 3.90 4.40 -3.52
C GLN A 246 5.05 4.98 -4.34
N HIS A 247 4.87 6.17 -4.92
CA HIS A 247 5.92 6.92 -5.60
C HIS A 247 5.62 8.41 -5.57
N ASP A 248 6.68 9.21 -5.54
CA ASP A 248 6.63 10.67 -5.67
C ASP A 248 7.79 11.14 -6.53
N SER A 249 7.51 11.83 -7.63
CA SER A 249 8.55 12.34 -8.55
C SER A 249 9.39 13.46 -7.95
N GLY A 250 8.93 14.08 -6.87
CA GLY A 250 9.66 15.06 -6.06
C GLY A 250 10.57 14.45 -4.99
N GLY A 251 10.59 13.11 -4.88
CA GLY A 251 11.49 12.39 -3.98
C GLY A 251 11.01 12.24 -2.54
N ALA A 252 9.71 12.46 -2.25
CA ALA A 252 9.16 12.18 -0.93
C ALA A 252 9.26 10.68 -0.60
N GLN A 253 9.39 10.38 0.70
CA GLN A 253 9.38 9.00 1.17
C GLN A 253 8.04 8.32 0.91
N VAL A 254 8.09 7.03 0.60
CA VAL A 254 6.96 6.21 0.21
C VAL A 254 6.54 5.27 1.34
N VAL A 255 5.30 4.81 1.31
CA VAL A 255 4.68 4.08 2.40
C VAL A 255 4.95 2.59 2.32
N GLY A 256 5.71 2.08 3.27
CA GLY A 256 5.77 0.65 3.51
C GLY A 256 4.46 0.13 4.08
N HIS A 257 3.96 -0.96 3.53
CA HIS A 257 2.70 -1.55 3.97
C HIS A 257 2.77 -3.07 4.03
N THR A 258 1.94 -3.65 4.89
CA THR A 258 1.83 -5.10 5.07
C THR A 258 0.49 -5.46 5.67
N SER A 259 0.17 -6.74 5.68
CA SER A 259 -0.93 -7.28 6.47
C SER A 259 -0.37 -8.03 7.67
N PHE A 260 -1.04 -7.97 8.80
CA PHE A 260 -0.61 -8.66 10.01
C PHE A 260 -1.73 -9.54 10.57
N THR A 261 -1.35 -10.51 11.40
CA THR A 261 -2.31 -11.35 12.12
C THR A 261 -2.61 -10.71 13.48
N GLN A 262 -3.88 -10.38 13.72
CA GLN A 262 -4.31 -9.87 15.01
C GLN A 262 -4.23 -10.99 16.08
N PRO A 263 -3.84 -10.66 17.31
CA PRO A 263 -3.91 -11.60 18.43
C PRO A 263 -5.37 -12.03 18.73
N GLY A 264 -5.53 -13.28 19.16
CA GLY A 264 -6.83 -13.82 19.58
C GLY A 264 -7.59 -14.59 18.51
N PRO A 265 -8.83 -14.97 18.78
CA PRO A 265 -9.64 -15.75 17.84
C PRO A 265 -10.00 -14.92 16.61
N ALA A 266 -9.76 -15.49 15.43
CA ALA A 266 -10.09 -14.87 14.15
C ALA A 266 -11.20 -15.65 13.44
N PRO A 267 -12.04 -14.97 12.62
CA PRO A 267 -12.99 -15.64 11.74
C PRO A 267 -12.30 -16.65 10.82
N LYS A 268 -13.02 -17.70 10.45
CA LYS A 268 -12.54 -18.66 9.45
C LYS A 268 -12.50 -18.05 8.06
N GLU A 269 -13.48 -17.20 7.77
CA GLU A 269 -13.63 -16.54 6.48
C GLU A 269 -12.42 -15.65 6.18
N PRO A 270 -11.95 -15.60 4.92
CA PRO A 270 -10.86 -14.72 4.52
C PRO A 270 -11.29 -13.24 4.60
N ARG A 271 -10.32 -12.36 4.73
CA ARG A 271 -10.53 -10.95 4.45
C ARG A 271 -10.74 -10.77 2.94
N GLU A 272 -11.79 -10.03 2.58
CA GLU A 272 -12.03 -9.61 1.21
C GLU A 272 -11.70 -8.13 1.06
N SER A 273 -10.87 -7.80 0.09
CA SER A 273 -10.43 -6.41 -0.16
C SER A 273 -10.00 -6.22 -1.60
N ILE A 274 -10.08 -4.98 -2.06
CA ILE A 274 -9.53 -4.53 -3.33
C ILE A 274 -8.52 -3.42 -3.08
N GLU A 275 -7.41 -3.48 -3.81
CA GLU A 275 -6.40 -2.43 -3.90
C GLU A 275 -6.31 -1.96 -5.33
N VAL A 276 -6.43 -0.65 -5.55
CA VAL A 276 -6.32 -0.02 -6.86
C VAL A 276 -5.11 0.90 -6.87
N ARG A 277 -4.31 0.82 -7.94
CA ARG A 277 -3.17 1.69 -8.18
C ARG A 277 -3.56 2.84 -9.09
N LEU A 278 -3.21 4.06 -8.69
CA LEU A 278 -3.55 5.27 -9.43
C LEU A 278 -2.30 6.13 -9.66
N PHE A 279 -2.20 6.70 -10.86
CA PHE A 279 -1.30 7.82 -11.13
C PHE A 279 -2.03 9.13 -10.88
N VAL A 280 -1.34 10.07 -10.24
CA VAL A 280 -1.84 11.41 -9.89
C VAL A 280 -0.86 12.43 -10.44
N VAL A 281 -1.29 13.32 -11.34
CA VAL A 281 -0.48 14.37 -11.98
C VAL A 281 -0.96 15.74 -11.52
N TYR A 282 -0.02 16.59 -11.18
CA TYR A 282 -0.28 17.94 -10.66
C TYR A 282 0.01 19.03 -11.69
#